data_3c5d8967d219ddb377af06d96e91af28
#
_entry.id   3c5d8967d219ddb377af06d96e91af28
#
_cell.length_a   1.000
_cell.length_b   1.000
_cell.length_c   1.000
_cell.angle_alpha   90.00
_cell.angle_beta   90.00
_cell.angle_gamma   90.00
#
_symmetry.space_group_name_H-M   'P 1'
#
loop_
_entity.id
_entity.type
_entity.pdbx_description
1 polymer ?
#
loop_
_entity_poly.entity_id
_entity_poly.type
_entity_poly.pdbx_seq_one_letter_code
_entity_poly.pdbx_strand_id
1 'polypeptide(L)'
;MVKIQYASDLHLEFMENTLYLENHPIQPVADILVLAGDMGYLGDESFLKHPFWDWVSEHFKQVVVIPGNHEFYKGYDLVQLHDGWCLPVRSNVKYYNNAVISLSEDTDLIVSTLWGHIERKDAFATERMVNDFYRIKDGGVVINSERFNQEHEKCRAFIEKAVEASK
;
A
#
# COMPACT_ATOMS: atom_id res chain seq x y z
N MET A 1 17.84 -18.70 3.52
CA MET A 1 16.41 -18.52 3.86
C MET A 1 16.13 -17.03 3.93
N VAL A 2 15.18 -16.54 3.14
CA VAL A 2 14.74 -15.14 3.18
C VAL A 2 13.94 -14.90 4.47
N LYS A 3 14.26 -13.81 5.18
CA LYS A 3 13.48 -13.36 6.34
C LYS A 3 12.81 -12.05 5.98
N ILE A 4 11.52 -11.96 6.25
CA ILE A 4 10.69 -10.78 6.00
C ILE A 4 10.11 -10.32 7.34
N GLN A 5 10.23 -9.04 7.63
CA GLN A 5 9.49 -8.34 8.67
C GLN A 5 8.37 -7.55 8.00
N TYR A 6 7.22 -7.43 8.64
CA TYR A 6 6.11 -6.66 8.10
C TYR A 6 5.45 -5.78 9.17
N ALA A 7 4.83 -4.70 8.71
CA ALA A 7 3.96 -3.82 9.47
C ALA A 7 2.91 -3.21 8.53
N SER A 8 1.83 -2.69 9.08
CA SER A 8 0.78 -1.95 8.36
C SER A 8 0.19 -0.86 9.23
N ASP A 9 -0.64 0.01 8.65
CA ASP A 9 -1.49 0.96 9.36
C ASP A 9 -0.71 1.91 10.29
N LEU A 10 0.48 2.37 9.86
CA LEU A 10 1.30 3.28 10.67
C LEU A 10 0.75 4.71 10.67
N HIS A 11 0.00 5.09 9.65
CA HIS A 11 -0.71 6.37 9.58
C HIS A 11 0.16 7.57 10.00
N LEU A 12 1.27 7.76 9.29
CA LEU A 12 2.25 8.83 9.56
C LEU A 12 1.68 10.24 9.33
N GLU A 13 0.50 10.35 8.73
CA GLU A 13 -0.25 11.60 8.63
C GLU A 13 -0.78 12.10 9.97
N PHE A 14 -0.81 11.25 11.00
CA PHE A 14 -1.18 11.63 12.35
C PHE A 14 0.07 11.86 13.21
N MET A 15 0.17 13.05 13.81
CA MET A 15 1.31 13.46 14.63
C MET A 15 1.56 12.51 15.81
N GLU A 16 0.50 12.00 16.42
CA GLU A 16 0.58 11.07 17.53
C GLU A 16 1.30 9.77 17.16
N ASN A 17 1.04 9.25 15.94
CA ASN A 17 1.67 8.04 15.46
C ASN A 17 3.15 8.27 15.13
N THR A 18 3.46 9.43 14.53
CA THR A 18 4.85 9.83 14.27
C THR A 18 5.64 9.91 15.57
N LEU A 19 5.12 10.62 16.59
CA LEU A 19 5.76 10.72 17.90
C LEU A 19 5.89 9.37 18.61
N TYR A 20 4.89 8.50 18.45
CA TYR A 20 4.98 7.14 18.99
C TYR A 20 6.13 6.35 18.37
N LEU A 21 6.27 6.37 17.06
CA LEU A 21 7.32 5.66 16.32
C LEU A 21 8.72 6.25 16.59
N GLU A 22 8.83 7.55 16.81
CA GLU A 22 10.10 8.18 17.22
C GLU A 22 10.57 7.67 18.58
N ASN A 23 9.64 7.48 19.52
CA ASN A 23 9.95 6.98 20.87
C ASN A 23 10.00 5.44 20.96
N HIS A 24 9.35 4.75 20.03
CA HIS A 24 9.26 3.29 19.98
C HIS A 24 9.52 2.80 18.54
N PRO A 25 10.75 2.96 18.05
CA PRO A 25 11.07 2.60 16.66
C PRO A 25 10.90 1.09 16.42
N ILE A 26 10.53 0.76 15.20
CA ILE A 26 10.44 -0.64 14.74
C ILE A 26 11.82 -1.30 14.98
N GLN A 27 11.85 -2.42 15.70
CA GLN A 27 13.09 -3.15 15.91
C GLN A 27 13.40 -3.99 14.67
N PRO A 28 14.52 -3.75 13.94
CA PRO A 28 14.85 -4.52 12.75
C PRO A 28 15.26 -5.96 13.15
N VAL A 29 14.50 -6.94 12.61
CA VAL A 29 14.76 -8.37 12.84
C VAL A 29 14.93 -9.16 11.53
N ALA A 30 14.85 -8.47 10.39
CA ALA A 30 15.04 -9.00 9.05
C ALA A 30 15.69 -7.94 8.15
N ASP A 31 16.26 -8.39 7.03
CA ASP A 31 16.85 -7.50 6.01
C ASP A 31 15.77 -6.82 5.14
N ILE A 32 14.60 -7.43 5.03
CA ILE A 32 13.48 -6.97 4.19
C ILE A 32 12.32 -6.56 5.09
N LEU A 33 11.82 -5.34 4.86
CA LEU A 33 10.60 -4.84 5.49
C LEU A 33 9.50 -4.72 4.44
N VAL A 34 8.31 -5.26 4.73
CA VAL A 34 7.09 -5.07 3.96
C VAL A 34 6.15 -4.16 4.75
N LEU A 35 5.80 -3.02 4.17
CA LEU A 35 4.82 -2.08 4.72
C LEU A 35 3.51 -2.26 3.95
N ALA A 36 2.54 -2.90 4.58
CA ALA A 36 1.34 -3.44 3.94
C ALA A 36 0.15 -2.49 4.04
N GLY A 37 0.32 -1.26 3.56
CA GLY A 37 -0.75 -0.27 3.40
C GLY A 37 -0.92 0.69 4.57
N ASP A 38 -1.61 1.77 4.28
CA ASP A 38 -2.01 2.82 5.21
C ASP A 38 -0.83 3.46 5.96
N MET A 39 0.20 3.81 5.19
CA MET A 39 1.36 4.54 5.69
C MET A 39 1.09 6.04 5.79
N GLY A 40 0.21 6.57 4.93
CA GLY A 40 -0.18 7.98 4.88
C GLY A 40 -0.71 8.42 3.52
N TYR A 41 -0.73 9.72 3.25
CA TYR A 41 -1.36 10.29 2.06
C TYR A 41 -0.35 10.56 0.94
N LEU A 42 -0.39 9.77 -0.16
CA LEU A 42 0.48 10.03 -1.34
C LEU A 42 0.20 11.37 -2.01
N GLY A 43 -1.01 11.92 -1.87
CA GLY A 43 -1.36 13.25 -2.35
C GLY A 43 -0.80 14.41 -1.52
N ASP A 44 -0.10 14.12 -0.43
CA ASP A 44 0.59 15.12 0.39
C ASP A 44 2.08 15.12 0.06
N GLU A 45 2.58 16.21 -0.55
CA GLU A 45 4.00 16.32 -0.95
C GLU A 45 4.97 16.19 0.24
N SER A 46 4.54 16.51 1.45
CA SER A 46 5.37 16.38 2.66
C SER A 46 5.55 14.92 3.09
N PHE A 47 4.62 14.06 2.75
CA PHE A 47 4.62 12.65 3.17
C PHE A 47 5.84 11.89 2.65
N LEU A 48 6.22 12.05 1.38
CA LEU A 48 7.41 11.40 0.81
C LEU A 48 8.74 11.95 1.37
N LYS A 49 8.68 13.08 2.08
CA LYS A 49 9.82 13.70 2.77
C LYS A 49 9.84 13.37 4.27
N HIS A 50 8.90 12.58 4.76
CA HIS A 50 8.80 12.24 6.18
C HIS A 50 10.06 11.51 6.64
N PRO A 51 10.64 11.85 7.84
CA PRO A 51 11.88 11.26 8.35
C PRO A 51 11.84 9.73 8.50
N PHE A 52 10.67 9.15 8.69
CA PHE A 52 10.48 7.69 8.74
C PHE A 52 11.07 6.97 7.53
N TRP A 53 10.98 7.58 6.33
CA TRP A 53 11.51 6.98 5.10
C TRP A 53 13.04 6.90 5.09
N ASP A 54 13.72 7.89 5.68
CA ASP A 54 15.16 7.86 5.85
C ASP A 54 15.54 6.78 6.87
N TRP A 55 14.81 6.74 7.98
CA TRP A 55 15.05 5.76 9.03
C TRP A 55 14.90 4.32 8.52
N VAL A 56 13.82 3.95 7.83
CA VAL A 56 13.66 2.58 7.29
C VAL A 56 14.68 2.28 6.18
N SER A 57 15.06 3.27 5.39
CA SER A 57 16.11 3.12 4.36
C SER A 57 17.47 2.78 4.96
N GLU A 58 17.80 3.33 6.11
CA GLU A 58 19.07 3.07 6.81
C GLU A 58 19.09 1.72 7.53
N HIS A 59 17.94 1.22 7.98
CA HIS A 59 17.85 0.04 8.85
C HIS A 59 17.49 -1.25 8.12
N PHE A 60 17.00 -1.18 6.88
CA PHE A 60 16.63 -2.34 6.08
C PHE A 60 17.35 -2.33 4.73
N LYS A 61 17.72 -3.50 4.22
CA LYS A 61 18.33 -3.61 2.88
C LYS A 61 17.33 -3.31 1.78
N GLN A 62 16.08 -3.70 2.00
CA GLN A 62 14.98 -3.47 1.06
C GLN A 62 13.68 -3.21 1.83
N VAL A 63 12.95 -2.19 1.40
CA VAL A 63 11.62 -1.87 1.93
C VAL A 63 10.64 -1.87 0.77
N VAL A 64 9.67 -2.76 0.85
CA VAL A 64 8.57 -2.90 -0.09
C VAL A 64 7.33 -2.31 0.55
N VAL A 65 6.75 -1.29 -0.08
CA VAL A 65 5.55 -0.63 0.41
C VAL A 65 4.39 -0.93 -0.54
N ILE A 66 3.25 -1.28 0.01
CA ILE A 66 2.01 -1.52 -0.74
C ILE A 66 1.04 -0.40 -0.36
N PRO A 67 0.37 0.27 -1.29
CA PRO A 67 -0.63 1.26 -0.91
C PRO A 67 -1.85 0.61 -0.28
N GLY A 68 -2.37 1.20 0.80
CA GLY A 68 -3.71 0.94 1.32
C GLY A 68 -4.71 1.96 0.78
N ASN A 69 -5.87 2.13 1.42
CA ASN A 69 -6.86 3.11 0.99
C ASN A 69 -6.47 4.55 1.38
N HIS A 70 -5.77 4.76 2.49
CA HIS A 70 -5.32 6.07 2.95
C HIS A 70 -4.35 6.75 1.98
N GLU A 71 -3.54 5.99 1.25
CA GLU A 71 -2.64 6.52 0.23
C GLU A 71 -3.37 7.36 -0.84
N PHE A 72 -4.67 7.07 -1.10
CA PHE A 72 -5.50 7.77 -2.09
C PHE A 72 -6.31 8.94 -1.54
N TYR A 73 -6.25 9.17 -0.24
CA TYR A 73 -6.85 10.38 0.33
C TYR A 73 -6.04 11.61 -0.11
N LYS A 74 -6.54 12.82 0.05
CA LYS A 74 -5.89 14.06 -0.39
C LYS A 74 -5.48 14.12 -1.88
N GLY A 75 -6.20 13.40 -2.75
CA GLY A 75 -6.14 13.67 -4.19
C GLY A 75 -5.12 12.85 -4.98
N TYR A 76 -4.46 11.84 -4.40
CA TYR A 76 -3.77 10.85 -5.22
C TYR A 76 -4.84 9.98 -5.91
N ASP A 77 -4.87 10.01 -7.24
CA ASP A 77 -5.98 9.44 -8.02
C ASP A 77 -5.70 7.99 -8.43
N LEU A 78 -6.70 7.12 -8.30
CA LEU A 78 -6.59 5.69 -8.66
C LEU A 78 -6.19 5.47 -10.12
N VAL A 79 -6.51 6.39 -11.02
CA VAL A 79 -6.11 6.31 -12.44
C VAL A 79 -4.60 6.18 -12.63
N GLN A 80 -3.81 6.60 -11.64
CA GLN A 80 -2.34 6.47 -11.68
C GLN A 80 -1.86 5.05 -11.42
N LEU A 81 -2.69 4.19 -10.79
CA LEU A 81 -2.33 2.81 -10.53
C LEU A 81 -2.57 1.92 -11.76
N HIS A 82 -1.58 1.13 -12.07
CA HIS A 82 -1.63 0.08 -13.06
C HIS A 82 -0.84 -1.13 -12.56
N ASP A 83 -0.91 -2.26 -13.26
CA ASP A 83 -0.11 -3.43 -12.93
C ASP A 83 1.38 -3.10 -13.09
N GLY A 84 2.17 -3.47 -12.08
CA GLY A 84 3.59 -3.16 -12.02
C GLY A 84 3.91 -1.70 -11.69
N TRP A 85 2.92 -0.88 -11.26
CA TRP A 85 3.19 0.48 -10.81
C TRP A 85 4.23 0.49 -9.68
N CYS A 86 5.19 1.39 -9.79
CA CYS A 86 6.27 1.54 -8.82
C CYS A 86 6.57 3.02 -8.58
N LEU A 87 6.59 3.44 -7.31
CA LEU A 87 6.97 4.79 -6.90
C LEU A 87 8.18 4.71 -5.97
N PRO A 88 9.38 5.17 -6.39
CA PRO A 88 10.55 5.21 -5.53
C PRO A 88 10.43 6.33 -4.49
N VAL A 89 10.66 6.00 -3.22
CA VAL A 89 10.72 6.93 -2.09
C VAL A 89 12.18 7.18 -1.67
N ARG A 90 12.98 6.10 -1.59
CA ARG A 90 14.45 6.10 -1.44
C ARG A 90 15.04 5.05 -2.38
N SER A 91 16.34 4.93 -2.45
CA SER A 91 17.03 3.97 -3.34
C SER A 91 16.56 2.52 -3.09
N ASN A 92 16.33 2.16 -1.83
CA ASN A 92 15.91 0.83 -1.37
C ASN A 92 14.48 0.80 -0.80
N VAL A 93 13.71 1.91 -0.87
CA VAL A 93 12.32 2.02 -0.39
C VAL A 93 11.42 2.37 -1.56
N LYS A 94 10.49 1.49 -1.91
CA LYS A 94 9.61 1.69 -3.07
C LYS A 94 8.20 1.19 -2.79
N TYR A 95 7.22 1.97 -3.23
CA TYR A 95 5.85 1.51 -3.37
C TYR A 95 5.70 0.64 -4.60
N TYR A 96 4.82 -0.36 -4.51
CA TYR A 96 4.43 -1.24 -5.61
C TYR A 96 2.93 -1.53 -5.56
N ASN A 97 2.31 -1.63 -6.73
CA ASN A 97 0.96 -2.14 -6.90
C ASN A 97 0.95 -3.23 -7.97
N ASN A 98 0.31 -4.35 -7.68
CA ASN A 98 0.21 -5.51 -8.56
C ASN A 98 1.56 -5.87 -9.19
N ALA A 99 2.52 -6.24 -8.36
CA ALA A 99 3.88 -6.55 -8.77
C ALA A 99 4.38 -7.86 -8.18
N VAL A 100 5.30 -8.51 -8.89
CA VAL A 100 6.08 -9.65 -8.40
C VAL A 100 7.51 -9.17 -8.19
N ILE A 101 8.02 -9.32 -6.98
CA ILE A 101 9.35 -8.85 -6.56
C ILE A 101 10.19 -10.08 -6.19
N SER A 102 11.25 -10.35 -6.95
CA SER A 102 12.15 -11.45 -6.63
C SER A 102 13.02 -11.07 -5.43
N LEU A 103 12.95 -11.86 -4.38
CA LEU A 103 13.73 -11.68 -3.14
C LEU A 103 14.97 -12.56 -3.10
N SER A 104 14.96 -13.69 -3.82
CA SER A 104 16.08 -14.61 -4.02
C SER A 104 15.81 -15.46 -5.28
N GLU A 105 16.73 -16.35 -5.63
CA GLU A 105 16.59 -17.27 -6.77
C GLU A 105 15.35 -18.19 -6.66
N ASP A 106 14.88 -18.44 -5.44
CA ASP A 106 13.80 -19.39 -5.13
C ASP A 106 12.61 -18.76 -4.39
N THR A 107 12.56 -17.41 -4.29
CA THR A 107 11.53 -16.73 -3.49
C THR A 107 11.09 -15.44 -4.16
N ASP A 108 9.82 -15.40 -4.53
CA ASP A 108 9.14 -14.20 -5.02
C ASP A 108 8.13 -13.68 -3.98
N LEU A 109 8.02 -12.37 -3.91
CA LEU A 109 6.99 -11.66 -3.15
C LEU A 109 5.96 -11.08 -4.12
N ILE A 110 4.73 -11.60 -4.06
CA ILE A 110 3.60 -11.07 -4.82
C ILE A 110 2.92 -10.00 -3.96
N VAL A 111 2.81 -8.78 -4.48
CA VAL A 111 2.24 -7.63 -3.75
C VAL A 111 1.07 -7.03 -4.51
N SER A 112 0.03 -6.69 -3.76
CA SER A 112 -1.19 -6.06 -4.25
C SER A 112 -1.91 -5.38 -3.08
N THR A 113 -2.60 -4.29 -3.32
CA THR A 113 -3.49 -3.64 -2.32
C THR A 113 -4.61 -4.59 -1.89
N LEU A 114 -5.05 -5.46 -2.80
CA LEU A 114 -6.14 -6.42 -2.58
C LEU A 114 -7.34 -5.79 -1.89
N TRP A 115 -7.96 -4.83 -2.56
CA TRP A 115 -9.18 -4.16 -2.11
C TRP A 115 -10.24 -5.16 -1.65
N GLY A 116 -11.02 -4.80 -0.65
CA GLY A 116 -12.14 -5.62 -0.19
C GLY A 116 -13.24 -5.78 -1.26
N HIS A 117 -14.18 -6.68 -1.02
CA HIS A 117 -15.39 -6.83 -1.85
C HIS A 117 -16.62 -6.40 -1.05
N ILE A 118 -17.45 -5.55 -1.64
CA ILE A 118 -18.68 -5.04 -1.03
C ILE A 118 -19.87 -5.74 -1.67
N GLU A 119 -20.60 -6.48 -0.86
CA GLU A 119 -21.83 -7.12 -1.31
C GLU A 119 -22.90 -6.10 -1.73
N ARG A 120 -23.67 -6.39 -2.79
CA ARG A 120 -24.68 -5.46 -3.32
C ARG A 120 -25.68 -5.00 -2.26
N LYS A 121 -26.04 -5.86 -1.30
CA LYS A 121 -26.99 -5.53 -0.23
C LYS A 121 -26.44 -4.49 0.75
N ASP A 122 -25.11 -4.42 0.90
CA ASP A 122 -24.44 -3.55 1.85
C ASP A 122 -23.92 -2.26 1.18
N ALA A 123 -23.91 -2.18 -0.15
CA ALA A 123 -23.34 -1.08 -0.95
C ALA A 123 -23.81 0.30 -0.48
N PHE A 124 -25.14 0.49 -0.37
CA PHE A 124 -25.72 1.77 0.04
C PHE A 124 -25.27 2.22 1.43
N ALA A 125 -25.24 1.31 2.40
CA ALA A 125 -24.83 1.64 3.76
C ALA A 125 -23.32 1.93 3.80
N THR A 126 -22.50 1.11 3.13
CA THR A 126 -21.06 1.25 3.08
C THR A 126 -20.65 2.58 2.45
N GLU A 127 -21.22 2.95 1.29
CA GLU A 127 -20.93 4.22 0.62
C GLU A 127 -21.25 5.45 1.49
N ARG A 128 -22.19 5.34 2.42
CA ARG A 128 -22.56 6.44 3.32
C ARG A 128 -21.73 6.49 4.60
N MET A 129 -21.11 5.40 5.00
CA MET A 129 -20.44 5.29 6.30
C MET A 129 -18.93 5.26 6.20
N VAL A 130 -18.36 4.86 5.04
CA VAL A 130 -16.93 4.68 4.86
C VAL A 130 -16.33 5.87 4.13
N ASN A 131 -15.25 6.41 4.67
CA ASN A 131 -14.60 7.62 4.16
C ASN A 131 -14.05 7.49 2.73
N ASP A 132 -13.76 6.28 2.28
CA ASP A 132 -13.26 6.00 0.94
C ASP A 132 -14.16 6.61 -0.14
N PHE A 133 -15.49 6.50 0.07
CA PHE A 133 -16.51 7.01 -0.86
C PHE A 133 -16.74 8.53 -0.79
N TYR A 134 -15.91 9.23 -0.04
CA TYR A 134 -15.87 10.71 -0.02
C TYR A 134 -14.50 11.24 -0.41
N ARG A 135 -13.47 10.40 -0.41
CA ARG A 135 -12.07 10.84 -0.52
C ARG A 135 -11.35 10.28 -1.72
N ILE A 136 -11.58 8.99 -2.07
CA ILE A 136 -10.87 8.33 -3.15
C ILE A 136 -11.50 8.70 -4.49
N LYS A 137 -10.66 9.02 -5.47
CA LYS A 137 -11.08 9.41 -6.81
C LYS A 137 -10.46 8.51 -7.86
N ASP A 138 -11.18 8.37 -8.97
CA ASP A 138 -10.72 7.76 -10.20
C ASP A 138 -11.07 8.70 -11.37
N GLY A 139 -10.04 9.25 -12.04
CA GLY A 139 -10.21 10.27 -13.06
C GLY A 139 -10.87 11.55 -12.54
N GLY A 140 -10.61 11.93 -11.28
CA GLY A 140 -11.18 13.11 -10.62
C GLY A 140 -12.59 12.91 -10.04
N VAL A 141 -13.24 11.77 -10.28
CA VAL A 141 -14.59 11.45 -9.79
C VAL A 141 -14.48 10.55 -8.56
N VAL A 142 -15.22 10.87 -7.49
CA VAL A 142 -15.27 10.02 -6.29
C VAL A 142 -15.81 8.63 -6.65
N ILE A 143 -15.16 7.59 -6.16
CA ILE A 143 -15.55 6.20 -6.45
C ILE A 143 -16.85 5.80 -5.74
N ASN A 144 -17.53 4.79 -6.28
CA ASN A 144 -18.64 4.09 -5.67
C ASN A 144 -18.26 2.62 -5.39
N SER A 145 -19.14 1.87 -4.77
CA SER A 145 -18.93 0.46 -4.44
C SER A 145 -18.66 -0.42 -5.67
N GLU A 146 -19.27 -0.11 -6.82
CA GLU A 146 -19.01 -0.85 -8.07
C GLU A 146 -17.57 -0.63 -8.53
N ARG A 147 -17.11 0.62 -8.53
CA ARG A 147 -15.71 0.94 -8.91
C ARG A 147 -14.71 0.35 -7.90
N PHE A 148 -15.04 0.36 -6.61
CA PHE A 148 -14.25 -0.27 -5.56
C PHE A 148 -14.12 -1.79 -5.81
N ASN A 149 -15.22 -2.47 -6.11
CA ASN A 149 -15.21 -3.90 -6.43
C ASN A 149 -14.42 -4.23 -7.71
N GLN A 150 -14.39 -3.31 -8.70
CA GLN A 150 -13.54 -3.49 -9.89
C GLN A 150 -12.05 -3.53 -9.53
N GLU A 151 -11.59 -2.72 -8.56
CA GLU A 151 -10.22 -2.82 -8.07
C GLU A 151 -9.95 -4.14 -7.34
N HIS A 152 -10.90 -4.61 -6.53
CA HIS A 152 -10.82 -5.94 -5.93
C HIS A 152 -10.60 -7.04 -6.99
N GLU A 153 -11.44 -7.06 -8.04
CA GLU A 153 -11.34 -8.08 -9.09
C GLU A 153 -10.02 -8.00 -9.88
N LYS A 154 -9.53 -6.80 -10.17
CA LYS A 154 -8.22 -6.60 -10.80
C LYS A 154 -7.08 -7.16 -9.94
N CYS A 155 -7.06 -6.82 -8.65
CA CYS A 155 -6.04 -7.29 -7.73
C CYS A 155 -6.09 -8.82 -7.58
N ARG A 156 -7.29 -9.39 -7.44
CA ARG A 156 -7.50 -10.84 -7.35
C ARG A 156 -6.99 -11.56 -8.61
N ALA A 157 -7.38 -11.10 -9.78
CA ALA A 157 -6.96 -11.68 -11.05
C ALA A 157 -5.43 -11.60 -11.25
N PHE A 158 -4.80 -10.49 -10.82
CA PHE A 158 -3.36 -10.36 -10.84
C PHE A 158 -2.69 -11.41 -9.94
N ILE A 159 -3.14 -11.56 -8.68
CA ILE A 159 -2.57 -12.50 -7.71
C ILE A 159 -2.71 -13.94 -8.24
N GLU A 160 -3.91 -14.33 -8.71
CA GLU A 160 -4.16 -15.66 -9.29
C GLU A 160 -3.16 -15.97 -10.41
N LYS A 161 -3.02 -15.05 -11.37
CA LYS A 161 -2.08 -15.17 -12.49
C LYS A 161 -0.62 -15.25 -12.02
N ALA A 162 -0.23 -14.42 -11.06
CA ALA A 162 1.14 -14.40 -10.54
C ALA A 162 1.49 -15.71 -9.82
N VAL A 163 0.57 -16.25 -9.02
CA VAL A 163 0.74 -17.54 -8.33
C VAL A 163 0.83 -18.71 -9.33
N GLU A 164 0.04 -18.67 -10.41
CA GLU A 164 0.12 -19.68 -11.48
C GLU A 164 1.47 -19.66 -12.22
N ALA A 165 2.00 -18.45 -12.44
CA ALA A 165 3.29 -18.28 -13.12
C ALA A 165 4.50 -18.63 -12.23
N SER A 166 4.35 -18.67 -10.92
CA SER A 166 5.41 -19.00 -9.94
C SER A 166 5.55 -20.51 -9.68
N LYS A 167 4.71 -21.35 -10.29
CA LYS A 167 4.75 -22.83 -10.20
C LYS A 167 5.61 -23.41 -11.33
#